data_d163521dc71457c6c7f27bd71360aa8a
#
_entry.id   d163521dc71457c6c7f27bd71360aa8a
#
_cell.length_a   1.000
_cell.length_b   1.000
_cell.length_c   1.000
_cell.angle_alpha   90.00
_cell.angle_beta   90.00
_cell.angle_gamma   90.00
#
_symmetry.space_group_name_H-M   'P 1'
#
loop_
_entity.id
_entity.type
_entity.pdbx_description
1 polymer ?
#
loop_
_entity_poly.entity_id
_entity_poly.type
_entity_poly.pdbx_seq_one_letter_code
_entity_poly.pdbx_strand_id
1 'polypeptide(L)'
;MRRAAAKALVLVLALTSLGLCLPDAPPALKPYPGTGMFLLLSDIHFDPYADAAIMEKLGAKLREGCPASGSASFPKFGKDANYPLLKSALDEVVATAAENHIHYDYVIVTGDFLAHSFDSRYRQCVGGGDEAYQKFASDTLAFVDGMIAHALPGVPVFAALGNNDSDKGDYAEPSTAFLHSVGQDWSRAWGDLPAGARAAAAASFERAGNYAVPDPAVANHQFIILNSNRWAAHNARACGETDPDPGGQFQWLGDVLGTVKRAGGSATLVMHVLPGIDAMRSSMGQPQSLWTERCTEKFVAELTAYRGVVREIYAGHIHRDDFRILPDREGKPLLPIHIAPSISPIYFNNPGVEIGWYDKHTGELRDYATFKLDLTLPNPTWTAEYVFSRAYGHPRPDLAALKQLSLEIHESSPHSGVGEKWANYYTVGTGPFLTPDNWMNYSCAQTEITVAHFARCKQAAARPRP
;
A
#
# COMPACT_ATOMS: atom_id res chain seq x y z
N MET A 1 28.00 -2.76 -88.04
CA MET A 1 26.87 -3.36 -87.35
C MET A 1 27.38 -4.23 -86.20
N ARG A 2 27.41 -3.73 -84.98
CA ARG A 2 27.67 -4.56 -83.78
C ARG A 2 26.72 -4.07 -82.69
N ARG A 3 25.80 -4.92 -82.24
CA ARG A 3 24.91 -4.68 -81.19
C ARG A 3 25.63 -4.86 -79.84
N ALA A 4 25.60 -3.84 -78.97
CA ALA A 4 26.04 -3.92 -77.61
C ALA A 4 24.84 -4.30 -76.73
N ALA A 5 24.97 -5.43 -76.04
CA ALA A 5 24.00 -5.87 -75.07
C ALA A 5 24.33 -5.24 -73.69
N ALA A 6 23.41 -4.44 -73.18
CA ALA A 6 23.46 -3.91 -71.79
C ALA A 6 23.00 -4.98 -70.84
N LYS A 7 23.84 -5.38 -69.90
CA LYS A 7 23.50 -6.21 -68.76
C LYS A 7 22.96 -5.29 -67.66
N ALA A 8 21.64 -5.39 -67.33
CA ALA A 8 21.07 -4.75 -66.17
C ALA A 8 21.43 -5.58 -64.90
N LEU A 9 22.12 -4.94 -63.96
CA LEU A 9 22.45 -5.47 -62.66
C LEU A 9 21.24 -5.14 -61.73
N VAL A 10 20.46 -6.14 -61.37
CA VAL A 10 19.39 -6.00 -60.37
C VAL A 10 20.00 -6.09 -58.97
N LEU A 11 20.10 -4.96 -58.30
CA LEU A 11 20.50 -4.90 -56.90
C LEU A 11 19.30 -5.20 -56.01
N VAL A 12 19.23 -6.39 -55.43
CA VAL A 12 18.21 -6.75 -54.41
C VAL A 12 18.67 -6.17 -53.10
N LEU A 13 18.07 -5.05 -52.65
CA LEU A 13 18.19 -4.53 -51.32
C LEU A 13 17.35 -5.40 -50.38
N ALA A 14 18.01 -6.25 -49.59
CA ALA A 14 17.41 -6.91 -48.46
C ALA A 14 17.17 -5.86 -47.34
N LEU A 15 15.96 -5.35 -47.23
CA LEU A 15 15.50 -4.60 -46.07
C LEU A 15 15.36 -5.59 -44.87
N THR A 16 16.39 -5.65 -44.04
CA THR A 16 16.25 -6.23 -42.71
C THR A 16 15.38 -5.28 -41.90
N SER A 17 14.12 -5.64 -41.73
CA SER A 17 13.24 -4.99 -40.77
C SER A 17 13.78 -5.26 -39.34
N LEU A 18 14.54 -4.30 -38.80
CA LEU A 18 14.69 -4.18 -37.35
C LEU A 18 13.27 -3.91 -36.80
N GLY A 19 12.64 -4.94 -36.26
CA GLY A 19 11.46 -4.80 -35.47
C GLY A 19 11.81 -3.98 -34.23
N LEU A 20 11.55 -2.66 -34.29
CA LEU A 20 11.38 -1.87 -33.10
C LEU A 20 10.18 -2.49 -32.40
N CYS A 21 10.42 -3.25 -31.31
CA CYS A 21 9.38 -3.51 -30.32
C CYS A 21 8.96 -2.15 -29.77
N LEU A 22 7.89 -1.59 -30.33
CA LEU A 22 7.17 -0.54 -29.67
C LEU A 22 6.73 -1.12 -28.31
N PRO A 23 6.90 -0.41 -27.20
CA PRO A 23 6.33 -0.85 -25.95
C PRO A 23 4.83 -1.12 -26.20
N ASP A 24 4.36 -2.28 -25.74
CA ASP A 24 2.95 -2.62 -25.85
C ASP A 24 2.13 -1.46 -25.32
N ALA A 25 1.10 -1.06 -26.10
CA ALA A 25 0.18 -0.01 -25.65
C ALA A 25 -0.35 -0.40 -24.24
N PRO A 26 -0.45 0.58 -23.32
CA PRO A 26 -0.92 0.29 -21.97
C PRO A 26 -2.24 -0.47 -22.05
N PRO A 27 -2.41 -1.52 -21.23
CA PRO A 27 -3.57 -2.38 -21.31
C PRO A 27 -4.83 -1.57 -21.04
N ALA A 28 -5.83 -1.70 -21.91
CA ALA A 28 -7.13 -1.10 -21.67
C ALA A 28 -7.68 -1.65 -20.33
N LEU A 29 -7.82 -0.76 -19.35
CA LEU A 29 -8.39 -1.07 -18.05
C LEU A 29 -9.91 -1.14 -18.20
N LYS A 30 -10.43 -2.33 -18.44
CA LYS A 30 -11.89 -2.54 -18.54
C LYS A 30 -12.33 -3.45 -17.40
N PRO A 31 -13.47 -3.14 -16.76
CA PRO A 31 -14.07 -4.08 -15.81
C PRO A 31 -14.29 -5.44 -16.46
N TYR A 32 -13.88 -6.51 -15.79
CA TYR A 32 -14.29 -7.85 -16.18
C TYR A 32 -15.77 -8.05 -15.83
N PRO A 33 -16.50 -8.92 -16.53
CA PRO A 33 -17.88 -9.25 -16.15
C PRO A 33 -17.97 -9.71 -14.70
N GLY A 34 -18.88 -9.10 -13.92
CA GLY A 34 -19.10 -9.43 -12.51
C GLY A 34 -18.09 -8.81 -11.54
N THR A 35 -17.20 -7.91 -12.02
CA THR A 35 -16.26 -7.19 -11.16
C THR A 35 -16.65 -5.74 -10.93
N GLY A 36 -16.25 -5.21 -9.78
CA GLY A 36 -16.14 -3.79 -9.48
C GLY A 36 -14.70 -3.34 -9.53
N MET A 37 -14.46 -2.05 -9.38
CA MET A 37 -13.14 -1.46 -9.36
C MET A 37 -12.97 -0.55 -8.16
N PHE A 38 -11.76 -0.52 -7.61
CA PHE A 38 -11.41 0.34 -6.51
C PHE A 38 -10.01 0.94 -6.69
N LEU A 39 -9.75 2.01 -5.97
CA LEU A 39 -8.44 2.64 -5.91
C LEU A 39 -7.75 2.25 -4.59
N LEU A 40 -6.48 1.88 -4.65
CA LEU A 40 -5.65 1.59 -3.50
C LEU A 40 -4.48 2.57 -3.44
N LEU A 41 -4.42 3.33 -2.36
CA LEU A 41 -3.39 4.31 -2.06
C LEU A 41 -2.68 3.94 -0.75
N SER A 42 -1.40 4.24 -0.64
CA SER A 42 -0.62 3.96 0.57
C SER A 42 0.51 4.97 0.76
N ASP A 43 0.94 5.11 2.01
CA ASP A 43 2.20 5.77 2.36
C ASP A 43 2.35 7.11 1.61
N ILE A 44 1.32 7.96 1.74
CA ILE A 44 1.24 9.26 1.07
C ILE A 44 2.34 10.17 1.59
N HIS A 45 2.56 10.18 2.91
CA HIS A 45 3.55 11.01 3.60
C HIS A 45 3.56 12.44 3.08
N PHE A 46 2.39 13.09 3.19
CA PHE A 46 2.22 14.46 2.72
C PHE A 46 3.05 15.44 3.54
N ASP A 47 3.95 16.15 2.86
CA ASP A 47 4.85 17.15 3.42
C ASP A 47 4.36 18.57 3.16
N PRO A 48 3.54 19.19 4.05
CA PRO A 48 3.09 20.56 3.89
C PRO A 48 4.21 21.59 4.06
N TYR A 49 5.30 21.24 4.76
CA TYR A 49 6.44 22.13 4.98
C TYR A 49 7.19 22.46 3.69
N ALA A 50 6.98 21.70 2.64
CA ALA A 50 7.56 21.96 1.33
C ALA A 50 6.93 23.17 0.62
N ASP A 51 5.73 23.64 1.04
CA ASP A 51 4.97 24.69 0.36
C ASP A 51 4.38 25.70 1.37
N ALA A 52 4.84 26.96 1.30
CA ALA A 52 4.39 28.01 2.20
C ALA A 52 2.89 28.33 2.07
N ALA A 53 2.31 28.20 0.87
CA ALA A 53 0.89 28.44 0.66
C ALA A 53 0.03 27.33 1.28
N ILE A 54 0.51 26.09 1.26
CA ILE A 54 -0.14 24.98 1.97
C ILE A 54 -0.04 25.17 3.47
N MET A 55 1.11 25.58 4.00
CA MET A 55 1.28 25.89 5.42
C MET A 55 0.31 26.98 5.88
N GLU A 56 0.18 28.08 5.10
CA GLU A 56 -0.77 29.15 5.39
C GLU A 56 -2.22 28.64 5.38
N LYS A 57 -2.58 27.81 4.41
CA LYS A 57 -3.89 27.18 4.31
C LYS A 57 -4.21 26.26 5.51
N LEU A 58 -3.20 25.61 6.09
CA LEU A 58 -3.28 24.83 7.33
C LEU A 58 -3.17 25.70 8.59
N GLY A 59 -3.22 27.04 8.46
CA GLY A 59 -3.18 27.97 9.60
C GLY A 59 -1.82 28.04 10.29
N ALA A 60 -0.74 27.63 9.63
CA ALA A 60 0.62 27.61 10.17
C ALA A 60 1.57 28.49 9.34
N LYS A 61 2.58 29.06 10.01
CA LYS A 61 3.60 29.89 9.36
C LYS A 61 4.99 29.35 9.69
N LEU A 62 5.79 29.16 8.65
CA LEU A 62 7.19 28.75 8.82
C LEU A 62 8.02 29.84 9.45
N ARG A 63 8.88 29.46 10.39
CA ARG A 63 9.89 30.34 10.99
C ARG A 63 10.99 30.66 9.98
N GLU A 64 11.68 31.78 10.22
CA GLU A 64 12.90 32.11 9.48
C GLU A 64 13.94 30.99 9.59
N GLY A 65 14.56 30.62 8.48
CA GLY A 65 15.51 29.50 8.41
C GLY A 65 14.89 28.10 8.18
N CYS A 66 13.55 27.99 8.18
CA CYS A 66 12.86 26.78 7.72
C CYS A 66 12.36 27.01 6.29
N PRO A 67 13.11 26.61 5.27
CA PRO A 67 12.74 26.88 3.90
C PRO A 67 11.53 26.06 3.52
N ALA A 68 10.45 26.73 3.13
CA ALA A 68 9.54 26.16 2.16
C ALA A 68 10.34 26.05 0.85
N SER A 69 10.57 24.86 0.39
CA SER A 69 11.27 24.68 -0.90
C SER A 69 10.46 25.17 -2.09
N GLY A 70 9.25 25.73 -1.87
CA GLY A 70 8.38 26.42 -2.82
C GLY A 70 8.34 25.75 -4.18
N SER A 71 8.26 24.43 -4.23
CA SER A 71 8.54 23.68 -5.41
C SER A 71 7.25 23.44 -6.20
N ALA A 72 7.19 24.03 -7.39
CA ALA A 72 6.23 23.61 -8.42
C ALA A 72 6.60 22.23 -9.03
N SER A 73 7.74 21.65 -8.64
CA SER A 73 8.27 20.38 -9.13
C SER A 73 7.98 19.23 -8.15
N PHE A 74 8.05 18.02 -8.67
CA PHE A 74 7.98 16.80 -7.86
C PHE A 74 9.17 16.69 -6.88
N PRO A 75 8.99 16.00 -5.74
CA PRO A 75 10.08 15.75 -4.81
C PRO A 75 11.12 14.82 -5.45
N LYS A 76 12.36 14.94 -5.00
CA LYS A 76 13.42 14.00 -5.38
C LYS A 76 13.29 12.72 -4.54
N PHE A 77 13.88 11.64 -5.01
CA PHE A 77 14.09 10.43 -4.20
C PHE A 77 14.71 10.77 -2.84
N GLY A 78 14.26 10.07 -1.81
CA GLY A 78 14.66 10.33 -0.42
C GLY A 78 13.91 11.50 0.24
N LYS A 79 12.80 11.96 -0.34
CA LYS A 79 11.92 12.98 0.20
C LYS A 79 10.48 12.50 0.25
N ASP A 80 9.71 13.03 1.18
CA ASP A 80 8.27 12.81 1.27
C ASP A 80 7.50 13.51 0.15
N ALA A 81 6.22 13.13 -0.03
CA ALA A 81 5.40 13.67 -1.08
C ALA A 81 4.97 15.12 -0.79
N ASN A 82 5.17 16.00 -1.77
CA ASN A 82 4.67 17.37 -1.73
C ASN A 82 3.30 17.50 -2.43
N TYR A 83 2.71 18.69 -2.37
CA TYR A 83 1.41 18.96 -2.99
C TYR A 83 1.37 18.67 -4.50
N PRO A 84 2.37 19.06 -5.34
CA PRO A 84 2.37 18.71 -6.76
C PRO A 84 2.35 17.20 -7.01
N LEU A 85 3.07 16.41 -6.23
CA LEU A 85 3.10 14.96 -6.40
C LEU A 85 1.75 14.33 -6.06
N LEU A 86 1.20 14.62 -4.88
CA LEU A 86 -0.11 14.09 -4.49
C LEU A 86 -1.20 14.51 -5.46
N LYS A 87 -1.20 15.78 -5.87
CA LYS A 87 -2.16 16.27 -6.86
C LYS A 87 -2.03 15.51 -8.19
N SER A 88 -0.82 15.30 -8.68
CA SER A 88 -0.60 14.58 -9.95
C SER A 88 -1.03 13.12 -9.88
N ALA A 89 -0.86 12.44 -8.73
CA ALA A 89 -1.34 11.07 -8.53
C ALA A 89 -2.87 11.01 -8.59
N LEU A 90 -3.55 11.97 -7.96
CA LEU A 90 -5.02 12.06 -8.00
C LEU A 90 -5.53 12.47 -9.40
N ASP A 91 -4.86 13.39 -10.09
CA ASP A 91 -5.19 13.76 -11.47
C ASP A 91 -5.07 12.54 -12.41
N GLU A 92 -4.03 11.70 -12.24
CA GLU A 92 -3.83 10.49 -13.04
C GLU A 92 -4.95 9.46 -12.84
N VAL A 93 -5.35 9.19 -11.59
CA VAL A 93 -6.43 8.21 -11.37
C VAL A 93 -7.77 8.69 -11.91
N VAL A 94 -8.02 10.01 -11.92
CA VAL A 94 -9.20 10.62 -12.54
C VAL A 94 -9.12 10.52 -14.06
N ALA A 95 -7.98 10.85 -14.66
CA ALA A 95 -7.76 10.76 -16.10
C ALA A 95 -7.90 9.30 -16.57
N THR A 96 -7.27 8.37 -15.88
CA THR A 96 -7.39 6.93 -16.17
C THR A 96 -8.84 6.45 -16.10
N ALA A 97 -9.61 6.91 -15.10
CA ALA A 97 -11.03 6.56 -15.00
C ALA A 97 -11.82 7.10 -16.19
N ALA A 98 -11.59 8.35 -16.59
CA ALA A 98 -12.27 8.98 -17.71
C ALA A 98 -11.92 8.32 -19.05
N GLU A 99 -10.65 8.07 -19.32
CA GLU A 99 -10.16 7.46 -20.57
C GLU A 99 -10.64 6.03 -20.77
N ASN A 100 -10.75 5.26 -19.68
CA ASN A 100 -11.16 3.86 -19.73
C ASN A 100 -12.65 3.64 -19.42
N HIS A 101 -13.42 4.72 -19.17
CA HIS A 101 -14.83 4.67 -18.80
C HIS A 101 -15.10 3.78 -17.59
N ILE A 102 -14.24 3.88 -16.56
CA ILE A 102 -14.37 3.15 -15.31
C ILE A 102 -14.88 4.04 -14.18
N HIS A 103 -15.49 3.40 -13.19
CA HIS A 103 -15.94 4.01 -11.96
C HIS A 103 -15.32 3.26 -10.79
N TYR A 104 -14.79 3.99 -9.80
CA TYR A 104 -14.33 3.39 -8.55
C TYR A 104 -15.51 3.27 -7.60
N ASP A 105 -15.77 2.07 -7.11
CA ASP A 105 -16.83 1.82 -6.13
C ASP A 105 -16.42 2.30 -4.73
N TYR A 106 -15.10 2.33 -4.45
CA TYR A 106 -14.49 2.85 -3.20
C TYR A 106 -12.98 3.10 -3.36
N VAL A 107 -12.42 3.81 -2.38
CA VAL A 107 -10.97 4.02 -2.20
C VAL A 107 -10.55 3.36 -0.89
N ILE A 108 -9.43 2.63 -0.90
CA ILE A 108 -8.74 2.16 0.28
C ILE A 108 -7.45 2.98 0.45
N VAL A 109 -7.20 3.48 1.65
CA VAL A 109 -5.91 4.11 2.01
C VAL A 109 -5.31 3.33 3.19
N THR A 110 -4.16 2.71 2.98
CA THR A 110 -3.57 1.83 4.00
C THR A 110 -2.75 2.58 5.05
N GLY A 111 -2.83 3.92 5.11
CA GLY A 111 -2.22 4.75 6.16
C GLY A 111 -0.99 5.52 5.73
N ASP A 112 -0.37 6.16 6.71
CA ASP A 112 0.76 7.07 6.60
C ASP A 112 0.46 8.28 5.69
N PHE A 113 -0.48 9.10 6.16
CA PHE A 113 -0.83 10.37 5.54
C PHE A 113 0.21 11.45 5.84
N LEU A 114 0.73 11.48 7.07
CA LEU A 114 1.68 12.49 7.54
C LEU A 114 3.12 12.14 7.12
N ALA A 115 3.89 13.17 6.75
CA ALA A 115 5.30 13.04 6.41
C ALA A 115 6.14 12.50 7.58
N HIS A 116 7.28 11.91 7.27
CA HIS A 116 8.25 11.47 8.28
C HIS A 116 8.73 12.65 9.14
N SER A 117 8.99 12.37 10.41
CA SER A 117 9.44 13.37 11.38
C SER A 117 8.50 14.58 11.51
N PHE A 118 7.20 14.38 11.32
CA PHE A 118 6.20 15.43 11.22
C PHE A 118 6.16 16.30 12.49
N ASP A 119 6.18 15.69 13.66
CA ASP A 119 6.14 16.36 14.95
C ASP A 119 7.42 17.18 15.20
N SER A 120 8.60 16.62 14.99
CA SER A 120 9.88 17.29 15.21
C SER A 120 10.06 18.47 14.25
N ARG A 121 9.62 18.35 13.01
CA ARG A 121 9.59 19.45 12.03
C ARG A 121 8.61 20.55 12.43
N TYR A 122 7.42 20.20 12.96
CA TYR A 122 6.49 21.17 13.49
C TYR A 122 7.11 22.00 14.61
N ARG A 123 7.71 21.32 15.61
CA ARG A 123 8.34 22.00 16.75
C ARG A 123 9.51 22.89 16.33
N GLN A 124 10.28 22.46 15.38
CA GLN A 124 11.41 23.23 14.84
C GLN A 124 10.94 24.42 13.99
N CYS A 125 10.03 24.18 13.06
CA CYS A 125 9.74 25.10 11.96
C CYS A 125 8.47 25.94 12.14
N VAL A 126 7.55 25.55 13.01
CA VAL A 126 6.32 26.28 13.30
C VAL A 126 6.33 26.70 14.77
N GLY A 127 6.49 25.75 15.67
CA GLY A 127 6.41 25.94 17.12
C GLY A 127 4.97 25.91 17.62
N GLY A 128 4.82 26.14 18.91
CA GLY A 128 3.55 25.99 19.60
C GLY A 128 3.53 24.80 20.55
N GLY A 129 2.46 24.67 21.34
CA GLY A 129 2.26 23.59 22.29
C GLY A 129 1.68 22.33 21.63
N ASP A 130 1.46 21.30 22.45
CA ASP A 130 0.95 20.01 21.99
C ASP A 130 -0.46 20.12 21.36
N GLU A 131 -1.32 21.00 21.87
CA GLU A 131 -2.66 21.22 21.33
C GLU A 131 -2.60 21.83 19.90
N ALA A 132 -1.69 22.82 19.68
CA ALA A 132 -1.50 23.41 18.37
C ALA A 132 -0.91 22.37 17.36
N TYR A 133 0.00 21.52 17.80
CA TYR A 133 0.51 20.44 16.99
C TYR A 133 -0.57 19.41 16.67
N GLN A 134 -1.33 18.95 17.66
CA GLN A 134 -2.44 18.01 17.48
C GLN A 134 -3.42 18.54 16.42
N LYS A 135 -3.81 19.81 16.54
CA LYS A 135 -4.69 20.44 15.53
C LYS A 135 -4.04 20.47 14.14
N PHE A 136 -2.77 20.88 14.03
CA PHE A 136 -2.07 20.92 12.74
C PHE A 136 -1.94 19.54 12.09
N ALA A 137 -1.68 18.50 12.87
CA ALA A 137 -1.61 17.14 12.39
C ALA A 137 -2.99 16.65 11.89
N SER A 138 -4.07 16.85 12.68
CA SER A 138 -5.41 16.46 12.24
C SER A 138 -5.90 17.25 11.04
N ASP A 139 -5.63 18.56 10.97
CA ASP A 139 -5.96 19.41 9.81
C ASP A 139 -5.22 18.96 8.55
N THR A 140 -3.99 18.44 8.69
CA THR A 140 -3.22 17.91 7.55
C THR A 140 -3.83 16.60 7.03
N LEU A 141 -4.27 15.69 7.91
CA LEU A 141 -5.01 14.50 7.48
C LEU A 141 -6.31 14.89 6.76
N ALA A 142 -7.08 15.82 7.34
CA ALA A 142 -8.32 16.33 6.73
C ALA A 142 -8.06 17.01 5.37
N PHE A 143 -6.92 17.71 5.22
CA PHE A 143 -6.54 18.31 3.95
C PHE A 143 -6.27 17.25 2.87
N VAL A 144 -5.53 16.18 3.19
CA VAL A 144 -5.25 15.09 2.25
C VAL A 144 -6.53 14.34 1.89
N ASP A 145 -7.36 14.00 2.89
CA ASP A 145 -8.68 13.40 2.66
C ASP A 145 -9.57 14.27 1.78
N GLY A 146 -9.58 15.58 2.03
CA GLY A 146 -10.28 16.55 1.21
C GLY A 146 -9.78 16.62 -0.24
N MET A 147 -8.49 16.41 -0.49
CA MET A 147 -7.95 16.29 -1.86
C MET A 147 -8.47 15.04 -2.56
N ILE A 148 -8.51 13.90 -1.87
CA ILE A 148 -9.05 12.63 -2.40
C ILE A 148 -10.54 12.78 -2.71
N ALA A 149 -11.32 13.30 -1.76
CA ALA A 149 -12.76 13.52 -1.92
C ALA A 149 -13.09 14.53 -3.03
N HIS A 150 -12.25 15.54 -3.24
CA HIS A 150 -12.39 16.48 -4.34
C HIS A 150 -12.10 15.85 -5.71
N ALA A 151 -11.08 15.01 -5.79
CA ALA A 151 -10.73 14.30 -7.02
C ALA A 151 -11.76 13.22 -7.39
N LEU A 152 -12.34 12.57 -6.40
CA LEU A 152 -13.26 11.44 -6.56
C LEU A 152 -14.60 11.71 -5.82
N PRO A 153 -15.41 12.68 -6.29
CA PRO A 153 -16.61 13.11 -5.57
C PRO A 153 -17.63 11.96 -5.46
N GLY A 154 -18.07 11.72 -4.22
CA GLY A 154 -19.07 10.68 -3.93
C GLY A 154 -18.54 9.26 -3.84
N VAL A 155 -17.24 9.04 -4.07
CA VAL A 155 -16.60 7.74 -3.88
C VAL A 155 -16.23 7.57 -2.40
N PRO A 156 -16.72 6.50 -1.71
CA PRO A 156 -16.36 6.25 -0.32
C PRO A 156 -14.85 6.01 -0.14
N VAL A 157 -14.30 6.52 0.98
CA VAL A 157 -12.88 6.34 1.34
C VAL A 157 -12.80 5.59 2.67
N PHE A 158 -12.06 4.49 2.70
CA PHE A 158 -11.80 3.68 3.90
C PHE A 158 -10.30 3.71 4.21
N ALA A 159 -9.93 4.40 5.28
CA ALA A 159 -8.54 4.67 5.61
C ALA A 159 -8.13 4.04 6.95
N ALA A 160 -6.93 3.49 7.01
CA ALA A 160 -6.25 3.08 8.23
C ALA A 160 -5.31 4.18 8.72
N LEU A 161 -5.02 4.21 10.02
CA LEU A 161 -3.93 5.03 10.55
C LEU A 161 -2.58 4.34 10.31
N GLY A 162 -1.61 5.07 9.76
CA GLY A 162 -0.22 4.65 9.69
C GLY A 162 0.56 5.00 10.96
N ASN A 163 1.80 4.55 11.05
CA ASN A 163 2.63 4.80 12.24
C ASN A 163 3.01 6.27 12.40
N ASN A 164 3.04 7.04 11.30
CA ASN A 164 3.28 8.48 11.35
C ASN A 164 2.01 9.29 11.66
N ASP A 165 0.81 8.68 11.61
CA ASP A 165 -0.47 9.35 11.76
C ASP A 165 -0.87 9.50 13.24
N SER A 166 -0.06 10.25 13.99
CA SER A 166 -0.27 10.50 15.41
C SER A 166 0.17 11.91 15.81
N ASP A 167 -0.60 12.52 16.73
CA ASP A 167 -0.25 13.76 17.41
C ASP A 167 0.82 13.56 18.51
N LYS A 168 1.34 12.36 18.67
CA LYS A 168 2.38 12.02 19.65
C LYS A 168 3.69 11.56 19.00
N GLY A 169 3.74 11.50 17.67
CA GLY A 169 4.90 11.08 16.89
C GLY A 169 4.83 9.62 16.43
N ASP A 170 5.88 9.22 15.73
CA ASP A 170 6.00 7.92 15.08
C ASP A 170 5.76 6.74 16.05
N TYR A 171 4.91 5.80 15.67
CA TYR A 171 4.41 4.65 16.45
C TYR A 171 3.78 4.98 17.81
N ALA A 172 3.62 6.24 18.15
CA ALA A 172 2.99 6.61 19.41
C ALA A 172 1.47 6.50 19.31
N GLU A 173 0.84 6.10 20.43
CA GLU A 173 -0.61 6.04 20.51
C GLU A 173 -1.21 7.44 20.38
N PRO A 174 -2.10 7.70 19.39
CA PRO A 174 -2.73 8.99 19.23
C PRO A 174 -3.58 9.38 20.45
N SER A 175 -3.69 10.69 20.72
CA SER A 175 -4.59 11.16 21.76
C SER A 175 -6.05 10.98 21.38
N THR A 176 -6.93 10.88 22.38
CA THR A 176 -8.40 10.82 22.16
C THR A 176 -8.90 12.04 21.39
N ALA A 177 -8.33 13.23 21.63
CA ALA A 177 -8.69 14.45 20.91
C ALA A 177 -8.33 14.38 19.43
N PHE A 178 -7.17 13.80 19.11
CA PHE A 178 -6.77 13.57 17.72
C PHE A 178 -7.69 12.55 17.03
N LEU A 179 -7.94 11.40 17.67
CA LEU A 179 -8.84 10.39 17.12
C LEU A 179 -10.27 10.91 16.92
N HIS A 180 -10.75 11.75 17.85
CA HIS A 180 -12.06 12.41 17.70
C HIS A 180 -12.09 13.34 16.48
N SER A 181 -11.09 14.22 16.33
CA SER A 181 -11.01 15.14 15.20
C SER A 181 -10.94 14.40 13.86
N VAL A 182 -10.02 13.45 13.73
CA VAL A 182 -9.86 12.63 12.50
C VAL A 182 -11.11 11.79 12.22
N GLY A 183 -11.70 11.19 13.25
CA GLY A 183 -12.92 10.38 13.12
C GLY A 183 -14.13 11.18 12.64
N GLN A 184 -14.25 12.44 13.05
CA GLN A 184 -15.29 13.33 12.54
C GLN A 184 -15.13 13.62 11.05
N ASP A 185 -13.90 13.82 10.57
CA ASP A 185 -13.63 14.10 9.16
C ASP A 185 -13.78 12.83 8.32
N TRP A 186 -13.13 11.74 8.70
CA TRP A 186 -13.18 10.48 7.95
C TRP A 186 -14.59 9.87 7.89
N SER A 187 -15.40 10.01 8.95
CA SER A 187 -16.77 9.50 8.93
C SER A 187 -17.63 10.13 7.83
N ARG A 188 -17.32 11.33 7.34
CA ARG A 188 -18.03 11.97 6.22
C ARG A 188 -17.67 11.32 4.89
N ALA A 189 -16.45 10.78 4.77
CA ALA A 189 -15.94 10.13 3.57
C ALA A 189 -16.39 8.66 3.41
N TRP A 190 -17.03 8.04 4.42
CA TRP A 190 -17.48 6.63 4.34
C TRP A 190 -18.71 6.38 3.44
N GLY A 191 -19.18 7.38 2.67
CA GLY A 191 -20.31 7.24 1.77
C GLY A 191 -21.65 7.07 2.49
N ASP A 192 -22.64 6.50 1.81
CA ASP A 192 -23.98 6.31 2.33
C ASP A 192 -24.08 5.05 3.20
N LEU A 193 -23.69 5.18 4.47
CA LEU A 193 -23.83 4.12 5.45
C LEU A 193 -25.15 4.26 6.24
N PRO A 194 -25.77 3.14 6.65
CA PRO A 194 -26.85 3.18 7.64
C PRO A 194 -26.41 3.96 8.89
N ALA A 195 -27.29 4.83 9.43
CA ALA A 195 -26.95 5.72 10.54
C ALA A 195 -26.37 4.96 11.76
N GLY A 196 -26.90 3.78 12.08
CA GLY A 196 -26.38 2.94 13.16
C GLY A 196 -24.98 2.38 12.88
N ALA A 197 -24.69 2.00 11.64
CA ALA A 197 -23.35 1.51 11.24
C ALA A 197 -22.32 2.64 11.32
N ARG A 198 -22.65 3.84 10.78
CA ARG A 198 -21.78 5.02 10.86
C ARG A 198 -21.47 5.39 12.32
N ALA A 199 -22.48 5.46 13.18
CA ALA A 199 -22.30 5.80 14.59
C ALA A 199 -21.43 4.78 15.34
N ALA A 200 -21.63 3.49 15.09
CA ALA A 200 -20.81 2.42 15.68
C ALA A 200 -19.34 2.48 15.20
N ALA A 201 -19.12 2.71 13.90
CA ALA A 201 -17.79 2.86 13.34
C ALA A 201 -17.07 4.09 13.90
N ALA A 202 -17.73 5.25 13.96
CA ALA A 202 -17.17 6.47 14.53
C ALA A 202 -16.79 6.29 16.01
N ALA A 203 -17.67 5.73 16.82
CA ALA A 203 -17.39 5.47 18.23
C ALA A 203 -16.25 4.47 18.44
N SER A 204 -16.08 3.49 17.54
CA SER A 204 -14.95 2.56 17.58
C SER A 204 -13.65 3.26 17.22
N PHE A 205 -13.65 4.06 16.15
CA PHE A 205 -12.48 4.82 15.73
C PHE A 205 -12.03 5.82 16.80
N GLU A 206 -12.93 6.61 17.36
CA GLU A 206 -12.61 7.59 18.42
C GLU A 206 -12.00 6.94 19.67
N ARG A 207 -12.38 5.70 19.96
CA ARG A 207 -11.84 4.96 21.11
C ARG A 207 -10.45 4.37 20.83
N ALA A 208 -10.21 3.87 19.60
CA ALA A 208 -9.07 3.00 19.36
C ALA A 208 -8.42 3.12 17.97
N GLY A 209 -8.92 3.99 17.09
CA GLY A 209 -8.41 4.15 15.73
C GLY A 209 -8.74 2.98 14.79
N ASN A 210 -9.61 2.05 15.21
CA ASN A 210 -10.11 0.94 14.40
C ASN A 210 -11.62 1.02 14.22
N TYR A 211 -12.15 0.51 13.11
CA TYR A 211 -13.58 0.53 12.82
C TYR A 211 -13.97 -0.54 11.79
N ALA A 212 -15.27 -0.82 11.72
CA ALA A 212 -15.82 -1.70 10.69
C ALA A 212 -17.05 -1.06 10.05
N VAL A 213 -17.16 -1.19 8.74
CA VAL A 213 -18.28 -0.65 7.95
C VAL A 213 -18.74 -1.68 6.91
N PRO A 214 -20.04 -1.68 6.55
CA PRO A 214 -20.51 -2.46 5.42
C PRO A 214 -19.80 -2.04 4.12
N ASP A 215 -19.48 -3.01 3.28
CA ASP A 215 -19.02 -2.76 1.91
C ASP A 215 -20.18 -2.14 1.11
N PRO A 216 -19.99 -0.98 0.46
CA PRO A 216 -21.03 -0.31 -0.31
C PRO A 216 -21.45 -1.07 -1.58
N ALA A 217 -20.61 -2.00 -2.05
CA ALA A 217 -20.76 -2.65 -3.35
C ALA A 217 -20.97 -4.17 -3.27
N VAL A 218 -20.62 -4.81 -2.12
CA VAL A 218 -20.73 -6.26 -1.94
C VAL A 218 -21.65 -6.58 -0.77
N ALA A 219 -22.74 -7.27 -1.06
CA ALA A 219 -23.73 -7.64 -0.04
C ALA A 219 -23.15 -8.59 1.01
N ASN A 220 -23.47 -8.37 2.29
CA ASN A 220 -22.98 -9.14 3.42
C ASN A 220 -21.43 -9.18 3.55
N HIS A 221 -20.76 -8.19 2.99
CA HIS A 221 -19.33 -7.99 3.13
C HIS A 221 -19.03 -6.79 4.01
N GLN A 222 -17.90 -6.84 4.75
CA GLN A 222 -17.48 -5.77 5.66
C GLN A 222 -16.03 -5.37 5.38
N PHE A 223 -15.77 -4.07 5.39
CA PHE A 223 -14.43 -3.56 5.60
C PHE A 223 -14.18 -3.47 7.10
N ILE A 224 -13.09 -4.07 7.57
CA ILE A 224 -12.61 -4.02 8.95
C ILE A 224 -11.24 -3.35 8.95
N ILE A 225 -11.20 -2.14 9.44
CA ILE A 225 -10.00 -1.31 9.45
C ILE A 225 -9.35 -1.40 10.83
N LEU A 226 -8.07 -1.78 10.86
CA LEU A 226 -7.29 -2.05 12.05
C LEU A 226 -6.26 -0.94 12.32
N ASN A 227 -6.13 -0.53 13.56
CA ASN A 227 -4.97 0.25 14.01
C ASN A 227 -3.82 -0.71 14.37
N SER A 228 -3.11 -1.19 13.35
CA SER A 228 -2.03 -2.17 13.51
C SER A 228 -0.76 -1.60 14.16
N ASN A 229 -0.66 -0.28 14.32
CA ASN A 229 0.44 0.36 15.06
C ASN A 229 0.52 -0.13 16.51
N ARG A 230 -0.62 -0.53 17.09
CA ARG A 230 -0.71 -1.13 18.42
C ARG A 230 0.01 -2.46 18.56
N TRP A 231 0.25 -3.14 17.44
CA TRP A 231 0.89 -4.45 17.36
C TRP A 231 2.33 -4.39 16.88
N ALA A 232 2.75 -3.22 16.37
CA ALA A 232 4.10 -3.01 15.82
C ALA A 232 5.20 -3.23 16.87
N ALA A 233 6.31 -3.83 16.47
CA ALA A 233 7.45 -4.10 17.35
C ALA A 233 8.07 -2.81 17.91
N HIS A 234 7.91 -1.69 17.24
CA HIS A 234 8.35 -0.37 17.70
C HIS A 234 7.42 0.28 18.72
N ASN A 235 6.20 -0.24 18.90
CA ASN A 235 5.30 0.23 19.94
C ASN A 235 5.66 -0.45 21.28
N ALA A 236 6.09 0.33 22.26
CA ALA A 236 6.49 -0.17 23.58
C ALA A 236 5.38 -0.91 24.36
N ARG A 237 4.12 -0.80 23.93
CA ARG A 237 2.96 -1.45 24.56
C ARG A 237 2.44 -2.65 23.78
N ALA A 238 3.07 -3.03 22.68
CA ALA A 238 2.57 -4.09 21.80
C ALA A 238 2.54 -5.45 22.49
N CYS A 239 1.36 -5.99 22.74
CA CYS A 239 1.10 -7.34 23.27
C CYS A 239 2.02 -7.77 24.43
N GLY A 240 2.25 -6.87 25.41
CA GLY A 240 3.06 -7.13 26.59
C GLY A 240 2.41 -8.13 27.55
N GLU A 241 3.11 -8.47 28.63
CA GLU A 241 2.55 -9.34 29.69
C GLU A 241 1.42 -8.66 30.46
N THR A 242 1.57 -7.36 30.69
CA THR A 242 0.59 -6.54 31.41
C THR A 242 -0.57 -6.08 30.56
N ASP A 243 -0.37 -5.97 29.24
CA ASP A 243 -1.42 -5.63 28.25
C ASP A 243 -1.31 -6.55 27.04
N PRO A 244 -1.93 -7.73 27.12
CA PRO A 244 -1.86 -8.71 26.03
C PRO A 244 -2.78 -8.36 24.84
N ASP A 245 -3.68 -7.41 24.98
CA ASP A 245 -4.59 -6.94 23.93
C ASP A 245 -4.68 -5.41 23.95
N PRO A 246 -3.68 -4.71 23.39
CA PRO A 246 -3.60 -3.26 23.41
C PRO A 246 -4.86 -2.63 22.81
N GLY A 247 -5.56 -1.83 23.63
CA GLY A 247 -6.82 -1.20 23.26
C GLY A 247 -8.00 -2.15 23.06
N GLY A 248 -7.91 -3.42 23.46
CA GLY A 248 -8.95 -4.43 23.30
C GLY A 248 -9.24 -4.78 21.83
N GLN A 249 -8.26 -4.57 20.92
CA GLN A 249 -8.52 -4.68 19.49
C GLN A 249 -8.68 -6.14 19.02
N PHE A 250 -8.01 -7.12 19.64
CA PHE A 250 -8.24 -8.54 19.30
C PHE A 250 -9.63 -9.00 19.72
N GLN A 251 -10.06 -8.62 20.93
CA GLN A 251 -11.42 -8.92 21.37
C GLN A 251 -12.45 -8.30 20.43
N TRP A 252 -12.28 -7.03 20.10
CA TRP A 252 -13.15 -6.33 19.15
C TRP A 252 -13.17 -6.99 17.78
N LEU A 253 -12.01 -7.38 17.24
CA LEU A 253 -11.90 -8.07 15.95
C LEU A 253 -12.67 -9.40 15.95
N GLY A 254 -12.49 -10.19 17.01
CA GLY A 254 -13.23 -11.45 17.20
C GLY A 254 -14.75 -11.25 17.26
N ASP A 255 -15.22 -10.23 17.96
CA ASP A 255 -16.65 -9.90 18.06
C ASP A 255 -17.24 -9.51 16.69
N VAL A 256 -16.50 -8.69 15.91
CA VAL A 256 -16.89 -8.30 14.54
C VAL A 256 -16.90 -9.51 13.62
N LEU A 257 -15.81 -10.29 13.56
CA LEU A 257 -15.71 -11.49 12.71
C LEU A 257 -16.76 -12.54 13.10
N GLY A 258 -17.03 -12.70 14.40
CA GLY A 258 -18.10 -13.57 14.90
C GLY A 258 -19.48 -13.11 14.40
N THR A 259 -19.73 -11.82 14.35
CA THR A 259 -20.99 -11.26 13.83
C THR A 259 -21.11 -11.49 12.33
N VAL A 260 -20.04 -11.21 11.56
CA VAL A 260 -19.97 -11.45 10.12
C VAL A 260 -20.21 -12.93 9.80
N LYS A 261 -19.55 -13.84 10.53
CA LYS A 261 -19.71 -15.31 10.37
C LYS A 261 -21.15 -15.76 10.62
N ARG A 262 -21.79 -15.28 11.71
CA ARG A 262 -23.19 -15.62 12.01
C ARG A 262 -24.17 -15.12 10.95
N ALA A 263 -23.85 -14.00 10.28
CA ALA A 263 -24.64 -13.48 9.18
C ALA A 263 -24.37 -14.19 7.83
N GLY A 264 -23.46 -15.18 7.79
CA GLY A 264 -23.03 -15.84 6.56
C GLY A 264 -22.25 -14.91 5.61
N GLY A 265 -21.67 -13.85 6.15
CA GLY A 265 -20.94 -12.82 5.41
C GLY A 265 -19.45 -13.08 5.29
N SER A 266 -18.76 -12.12 4.72
CA SER A 266 -17.30 -12.11 4.57
C SER A 266 -16.71 -10.73 4.91
N ALA A 267 -15.39 -10.63 5.01
CA ALA A 267 -14.70 -9.40 5.35
C ALA A 267 -13.38 -9.22 4.59
N THR A 268 -13.04 -7.96 4.34
CA THR A 268 -11.70 -7.50 3.95
C THR A 268 -11.09 -6.75 5.13
N LEU A 269 -9.84 -7.07 5.47
CA LEU A 269 -9.08 -6.33 6.48
C LEU A 269 -8.23 -5.27 5.78
N VAL A 270 -8.17 -4.08 6.39
CA VAL A 270 -7.28 -2.99 5.98
C VAL A 270 -6.43 -2.59 7.19
N MET A 271 -5.13 -2.50 6.99
CA MET A 271 -4.18 -2.11 8.03
C MET A 271 -2.99 -1.39 7.43
N HIS A 272 -2.18 -0.76 8.25
CA HIS A 272 -0.93 -0.15 7.80
C HIS A 272 0.25 -1.10 7.98
N VAL A 273 0.76 -1.22 9.21
CA VAL A 273 1.86 -2.15 9.52
C VAL A 273 1.35 -3.58 9.41
N LEU A 274 1.98 -4.40 8.59
CA LEU A 274 1.61 -5.80 8.40
C LEU A 274 2.34 -6.73 9.39
N PRO A 275 1.82 -7.94 9.67
CA PRO A 275 2.57 -8.96 10.42
C PRO A 275 3.71 -9.52 9.58
N GLY A 276 4.77 -10.01 10.24
CA GLY A 276 5.87 -10.71 9.60
C GLY A 276 7.20 -10.00 9.70
N ILE A 277 8.08 -10.31 8.78
CA ILE A 277 9.49 -9.88 8.82
C ILE A 277 9.68 -8.51 8.17
N ASP A 278 10.38 -7.63 8.87
CA ASP A 278 11.00 -6.44 8.29
C ASP A 278 12.22 -6.86 7.44
N ALA A 279 11.99 -7.08 6.17
CA ALA A 279 13.03 -7.55 5.25
C ALA A 279 14.17 -6.54 5.10
N MET A 280 13.84 -5.23 5.10
CA MET A 280 14.83 -4.16 4.95
C MET A 280 15.77 -4.10 6.16
N ARG A 281 15.24 -4.01 7.37
CA ARG A 281 16.08 -4.02 8.59
C ARG A 281 16.82 -5.33 8.77
N SER A 282 16.17 -6.45 8.44
CA SER A 282 16.80 -7.77 8.48
C SER A 282 17.94 -7.94 7.46
N SER A 283 17.93 -7.20 6.36
CA SER A 283 19.03 -7.19 5.39
C SER A 283 20.26 -6.42 5.88
N MET A 284 20.06 -5.48 6.80
CA MET A 284 21.11 -4.65 7.38
C MET A 284 21.69 -5.20 8.70
N GLY A 285 21.11 -6.26 9.26
CA GLY A 285 21.52 -6.77 10.55
C GLY A 285 20.87 -8.09 10.95
N GLN A 286 20.48 -8.17 12.23
CA GLN A 286 19.75 -9.34 12.73
C GLN A 286 18.31 -9.35 12.24
N PRO A 287 17.70 -10.52 12.05
CA PRO A 287 16.30 -10.64 11.70
C PRO A 287 15.39 -9.88 12.66
N GLN A 288 14.47 -9.08 12.12
CA GLN A 288 13.52 -8.27 12.86
C GLN A 288 12.10 -8.49 12.32
N SER A 289 11.13 -8.46 13.22
CA SER A 289 9.71 -8.52 12.88
C SER A 289 9.10 -7.13 12.85
N LEU A 290 8.12 -6.91 11.98
CA LEU A 290 7.31 -5.68 11.93
C LEU A 290 6.37 -5.59 13.14
N TRP A 291 5.75 -6.71 13.53
CA TRP A 291 4.98 -6.82 14.78
C TRP A 291 5.76 -7.61 15.83
N THR A 292 5.37 -7.47 17.11
CA THR A 292 5.83 -8.43 18.11
C THR A 292 5.32 -9.83 17.74
N GLU A 293 6.14 -10.86 17.97
CA GLU A 293 5.75 -12.23 17.66
C GLU A 293 4.47 -12.64 18.38
N ARG A 294 4.28 -12.18 19.62
CA ARG A 294 3.07 -12.45 20.42
C ARG A 294 1.81 -11.86 19.77
N CYS A 295 1.88 -10.64 19.21
CA CYS A 295 0.75 -10.07 18.45
C CYS A 295 0.50 -10.88 17.17
N THR A 296 1.55 -11.25 16.46
CA THR A 296 1.46 -12.06 15.24
C THR A 296 0.79 -13.40 15.51
N GLU A 297 1.20 -14.11 16.58
CA GLU A 297 0.59 -15.39 16.98
C GLU A 297 -0.89 -15.27 17.31
N LYS A 298 -1.28 -14.19 18.02
CA LYS A 298 -2.70 -13.94 18.34
C LYS A 298 -3.51 -13.66 17.10
N PHE A 299 -3.01 -12.81 16.20
CA PHE A 299 -3.67 -12.49 14.95
C PHE A 299 -3.87 -13.73 14.08
N VAL A 300 -2.83 -14.55 13.91
CA VAL A 300 -2.91 -15.83 13.19
C VAL A 300 -3.95 -16.76 13.83
N ALA A 301 -3.98 -16.82 15.16
CA ALA A 301 -4.97 -17.63 15.87
C ALA A 301 -6.40 -17.18 15.59
N GLU A 302 -6.63 -15.86 15.66
CA GLU A 302 -7.93 -15.25 15.39
C GLU A 302 -8.38 -15.54 13.96
N LEU A 303 -7.54 -15.26 12.97
CA LEU A 303 -7.89 -15.52 11.56
C LEU A 303 -8.07 -17.01 11.26
N THR A 304 -7.33 -17.89 11.96
CA THR A 304 -7.52 -19.35 11.82
C THR A 304 -8.90 -19.78 12.33
N ALA A 305 -9.39 -19.19 13.44
CA ALA A 305 -10.74 -19.47 13.99
C ALA A 305 -11.86 -18.97 13.07
N TYR A 306 -11.57 -17.94 12.28
CA TYR A 306 -12.48 -17.36 11.29
C TYR A 306 -12.08 -17.65 9.84
N ARG A 307 -11.40 -18.80 9.60
CA ARG A 307 -11.02 -19.24 8.25
C ARG A 307 -12.21 -19.20 7.30
N GLY A 308 -12.04 -18.56 6.14
CA GLY A 308 -13.08 -18.39 5.13
C GLY A 308 -14.06 -17.26 5.38
N VAL A 309 -13.94 -16.50 6.50
CA VAL A 309 -14.67 -15.24 6.71
C VAL A 309 -13.88 -14.08 6.12
N VAL A 310 -12.61 -13.94 6.50
CA VAL A 310 -11.72 -12.96 5.88
C VAL A 310 -11.31 -13.45 4.50
N ARG A 311 -11.40 -12.57 3.50
CA ARG A 311 -11.08 -12.86 2.09
C ARG A 311 -9.77 -12.23 1.67
N GLU A 312 -9.55 -10.95 2.03
CA GLU A 312 -8.42 -10.15 1.61
C GLU A 312 -7.85 -9.37 2.79
N ILE A 313 -6.56 -9.06 2.72
CA ILE A 313 -5.86 -8.14 3.63
C ILE A 313 -5.08 -7.15 2.78
N TYR A 314 -5.35 -5.85 2.96
CA TYR A 314 -4.57 -4.78 2.36
C TYR A 314 -3.69 -4.11 3.41
N ALA A 315 -2.42 -3.86 3.07
CA ALA A 315 -1.45 -3.24 3.96
C ALA A 315 -0.53 -2.26 3.21
N GLY A 316 0.25 -1.47 3.96
CA GLY A 316 1.25 -0.54 3.45
C GLY A 316 2.59 -0.67 4.17
N HIS A 317 3.15 0.47 4.63
CA HIS A 317 4.28 0.58 5.53
C HIS A 317 5.66 0.29 4.92
N ILE A 318 5.79 -0.74 4.11
CA ILE A 318 7.11 -1.10 3.55
C ILE A 318 7.49 -0.33 2.29
N HIS A 319 6.58 0.53 1.80
CA HIS A 319 6.76 1.37 0.61
C HIS A 319 7.13 0.58 -0.66
N ARG A 320 6.57 -0.62 -0.80
CA ARG A 320 6.87 -1.54 -1.90
C ARG A 320 5.60 -2.13 -2.48
N ASP A 321 5.61 -2.39 -3.76
CA ASP A 321 4.60 -3.20 -4.43
C ASP A 321 4.96 -4.67 -4.20
N ASP A 322 4.26 -5.31 -3.28
CA ASP A 322 4.62 -6.66 -2.82
C ASP A 322 3.40 -7.41 -2.26
N PHE A 323 3.61 -8.64 -1.91
CA PHE A 323 2.63 -9.48 -1.21
C PHE A 323 3.28 -10.31 -0.13
N ARG A 324 2.45 -10.77 0.83
CA ARG A 324 2.83 -11.76 1.83
C ARG A 324 1.80 -12.87 1.87
N ILE A 325 2.22 -14.04 2.28
CA ILE A 325 1.34 -15.18 2.57
C ILE A 325 1.37 -15.41 4.06
N LEU A 326 0.26 -15.10 4.71
CA LEU A 326 0.09 -15.37 6.13
C LEU A 326 -0.13 -16.86 6.34
N PRO A 327 0.73 -17.60 7.06
CA PRO A 327 0.50 -18.99 7.40
C PRO A 327 -0.40 -19.12 8.64
N ASP A 328 -1.05 -20.27 8.79
CA ASP A 328 -1.66 -20.66 10.05
C ASP A 328 -0.60 -21.20 11.04
N ARG A 329 -1.05 -21.67 12.22
CA ARG A 329 -0.14 -22.19 13.26
C ARG A 329 0.62 -23.45 12.85
N GLU A 330 0.10 -24.20 11.89
CA GLU A 330 0.74 -25.39 11.31
C GLU A 330 1.67 -25.04 10.14
N GLY A 331 1.83 -23.76 9.80
CA GLY A 331 2.62 -23.27 8.68
C GLY A 331 1.94 -23.45 7.32
N LYS A 332 0.65 -23.76 7.27
CA LYS A 332 -0.10 -23.84 6.02
C LYS A 332 -0.58 -22.46 5.59
N PRO A 333 -0.56 -22.12 4.29
CA PRO A 333 -1.09 -20.88 3.79
C PRO A 333 -2.53 -20.62 4.26
N LEU A 334 -2.78 -19.46 4.82
CA LEU A 334 -4.08 -19.06 5.38
C LEU A 334 -4.73 -17.95 4.54
N LEU A 335 -4.04 -16.83 4.34
CA LEU A 335 -4.54 -15.65 3.63
C LEU A 335 -3.40 -14.93 2.89
N PRO A 336 -3.69 -14.31 1.74
CA PRO A 336 -2.79 -13.34 1.15
C PRO A 336 -2.85 -12.02 1.92
N ILE A 337 -1.74 -11.28 1.93
CA ILE A 337 -1.66 -9.87 2.29
C ILE A 337 -1.16 -9.15 1.05
N HIS A 338 -1.96 -8.26 0.50
CA HIS A 338 -1.61 -7.39 -0.59
C HIS A 338 -1.02 -6.10 -0.04
N ILE A 339 0.14 -5.67 -0.55
CA ILE A 339 0.87 -4.52 -0.04
C ILE A 339 0.98 -3.50 -1.14
N ALA A 340 0.33 -2.35 -0.92
CA ALA A 340 0.29 -1.27 -1.87
C ALA A 340 1.63 -0.54 -2.00
N PRO A 341 2.01 -0.08 -3.20
CA PRO A 341 3.14 0.81 -3.39
C PRO A 341 2.90 2.17 -2.72
N SER A 342 3.97 2.83 -2.33
CA SER A 342 3.94 4.17 -1.73
C SER A 342 3.81 5.26 -2.78
N ILE A 343 3.03 6.31 -2.47
CA ILE A 343 3.06 7.58 -3.22
C ILE A 343 4.36 8.34 -2.90
N SER A 344 4.84 8.27 -1.65
CA SER A 344 6.09 8.92 -1.24
C SER A 344 7.32 8.23 -1.82
N PRO A 345 8.25 8.94 -2.50
CA PRO A 345 9.50 8.36 -3.00
C PRO A 345 10.64 8.36 -1.96
N ILE A 346 10.32 8.42 -0.68
CA ILE A 346 11.32 8.58 0.39
C ILE A 346 12.31 7.42 0.48
N TYR A 347 11.86 6.20 0.20
CA TYR A 347 12.72 5.01 0.21
C TYR A 347 13.24 4.62 -1.18
N PHE A 348 13.42 5.60 -2.06
CA PHE A 348 13.99 5.41 -3.41
C PHE A 348 13.15 4.50 -4.32
N ASN A 349 11.85 4.46 -4.10
CA ASN A 349 10.87 3.89 -5.02
C ASN A 349 10.29 5.00 -5.90
N ASN A 350 9.81 4.68 -7.09
CA ASN A 350 8.93 5.61 -7.80
C ASN A 350 7.60 5.72 -7.06
N PRO A 351 6.93 6.88 -7.13
CA PRO A 351 5.54 7.00 -6.70
C PRO A 351 4.65 6.01 -7.44
N GLY A 352 3.82 5.28 -6.67
CA GLY A 352 2.90 4.29 -7.22
C GLY A 352 1.48 4.44 -6.68
N VAL A 353 0.50 4.06 -7.50
CA VAL A 353 -0.91 3.89 -7.13
C VAL A 353 -1.44 2.63 -7.79
N GLU A 354 -2.44 2.00 -7.20
CA GLU A 354 -3.04 0.80 -7.76
C GLU A 354 -4.52 0.95 -8.03
N ILE A 355 -4.96 0.35 -9.13
CA ILE A 355 -6.36 0.18 -9.49
C ILE A 355 -6.66 -1.31 -9.44
N GLY A 356 -7.53 -1.72 -8.51
CA GLY A 356 -7.91 -3.11 -8.30
C GLY A 356 -9.27 -3.45 -8.92
N TRP A 357 -9.40 -4.69 -9.36
CA TRP A 357 -10.68 -5.32 -9.71
C TRP A 357 -11.05 -6.33 -8.63
N TYR A 358 -12.25 -6.26 -8.12
CA TYR A 358 -12.76 -7.19 -7.13
C TYR A 358 -14.03 -7.90 -7.63
N ASP A 359 -14.31 -9.07 -7.11
CA ASP A 359 -15.52 -9.83 -7.40
C ASP A 359 -16.71 -9.24 -6.64
N LYS A 360 -17.78 -8.84 -7.33
CA LYS A 360 -18.97 -8.21 -6.72
C LYS A 360 -19.81 -9.15 -5.84
N HIS A 361 -19.52 -10.44 -5.86
CA HIS A 361 -20.23 -11.40 -5.00
C HIS A 361 -19.44 -11.79 -3.74
N THR A 362 -18.10 -11.82 -3.85
CA THR A 362 -17.23 -12.32 -2.77
C THR A 362 -16.38 -11.25 -2.11
N GLY A 363 -16.15 -10.10 -2.77
CA GLY A 363 -15.21 -9.08 -2.35
C GLY A 363 -13.74 -9.43 -2.59
N GLU A 364 -13.45 -10.61 -3.18
CA GLU A 364 -12.07 -11.08 -3.43
C GLU A 364 -11.41 -10.29 -4.56
N LEU A 365 -10.12 -10.02 -4.43
CA LEU A 365 -9.31 -9.40 -5.47
C LEU A 365 -9.24 -10.29 -6.71
N ARG A 366 -9.55 -9.72 -7.87
CA ARG A 366 -9.55 -10.44 -9.16
C ARG A 366 -8.32 -10.15 -10.00
N ASP A 367 -7.87 -8.91 -9.97
CA ASP A 367 -6.66 -8.45 -10.66
C ASP A 367 -6.32 -7.05 -10.14
N TYR A 368 -5.14 -6.54 -10.46
CA TYR A 368 -4.80 -5.15 -10.21
C TYR A 368 -3.79 -4.63 -11.23
N ALA A 369 -3.77 -3.32 -11.41
CA ALA A 369 -2.81 -2.60 -12.22
C ALA A 369 -2.09 -1.56 -11.37
N THR A 370 -0.76 -1.58 -11.40
CA THR A 370 0.08 -0.56 -10.79
C THR A 370 0.42 0.51 -11.81
N PHE A 371 0.26 1.77 -11.41
CA PHE A 371 0.68 2.96 -12.15
C PHE A 371 1.86 3.58 -11.43
N LYS A 372 2.81 4.11 -12.19
CA LYS A 372 4.00 4.78 -11.64
C LYS A 372 4.25 6.13 -12.26
N LEU A 373 4.84 7.02 -11.46
CA LEU A 373 5.49 8.24 -11.93
C LEU A 373 7.01 8.01 -11.94
N ASP A 374 7.60 7.87 -13.13
CA ASP A 374 9.03 7.61 -13.21
C ASP A 374 9.86 8.89 -12.98
N LEU A 375 10.29 9.09 -11.74
CA LEU A 375 11.10 10.22 -11.32
C LEU A 375 12.54 10.22 -11.86
N THR A 376 12.97 9.16 -12.53
CA THR A 376 14.28 9.10 -13.21
C THR A 376 14.29 9.89 -14.52
N LEU A 377 13.11 10.16 -15.07
CA LEU A 377 12.94 10.87 -16.33
C LEU A 377 13.03 12.41 -16.12
N PRO A 378 13.56 13.15 -17.11
CA PRO A 378 13.61 14.62 -17.04
C PRO A 378 12.23 15.28 -16.94
N ASN A 379 11.21 14.68 -17.53
CA ASN A 379 9.82 15.09 -17.49
C ASN A 379 8.98 13.89 -17.06
N PRO A 380 8.85 13.63 -15.76
CA PRO A 380 8.10 12.49 -15.26
C PRO A 380 6.62 12.54 -15.66
N THR A 381 6.10 11.43 -16.14
CA THR A 381 4.68 11.23 -16.46
C THR A 381 4.21 9.92 -15.88
N TRP A 382 2.96 9.87 -15.45
CA TRP A 382 2.34 8.65 -15.00
C TRP A 382 2.17 7.66 -16.17
N THR A 383 2.41 6.39 -15.89
CA THR A 383 2.23 5.30 -16.85
C THR A 383 1.80 4.04 -16.14
N ALA A 384 1.02 3.19 -16.82
CA ALA A 384 0.78 1.85 -16.32
C ALA A 384 2.11 1.06 -16.30
N GLU A 385 2.47 0.52 -15.14
CA GLU A 385 3.68 -0.29 -15.00
C GLU A 385 3.39 -1.74 -15.40
N TYR A 386 2.37 -2.34 -14.77
CA TYR A 386 1.95 -3.70 -15.11
C TYR A 386 0.50 -3.98 -14.67
N VAL A 387 -0.04 -5.09 -15.17
CA VAL A 387 -1.25 -5.74 -14.67
C VAL A 387 -0.83 -7.12 -14.18
N PHE A 388 -1.21 -7.49 -12.95
CA PHE A 388 -0.75 -8.72 -12.29
C PHE A 388 -0.94 -9.97 -13.16
N SER A 389 -2.15 -10.18 -13.68
CA SER A 389 -2.45 -11.38 -14.49
C SER A 389 -1.57 -11.50 -15.74
N ARG A 390 -1.21 -10.39 -16.35
CA ARG A 390 -0.34 -10.36 -17.55
C ARG A 390 1.13 -10.49 -17.20
N ALA A 391 1.56 -9.84 -16.13
CA ALA A 391 2.96 -9.83 -15.72
C ALA A 391 3.43 -11.21 -15.26
N TYR A 392 2.60 -11.90 -14.49
CA TYR A 392 2.95 -13.18 -13.86
C TYR A 392 2.26 -14.40 -14.49
N GLY A 393 1.32 -14.19 -15.41
CA GLY A 393 0.62 -15.30 -16.09
C GLY A 393 -0.40 -16.05 -15.22
N HIS A 394 -0.72 -15.53 -14.04
CA HIS A 394 -1.76 -16.05 -13.17
C HIS A 394 -3.06 -15.27 -13.39
N PRO A 395 -4.22 -15.94 -13.52
CA PRO A 395 -5.48 -15.24 -13.86
C PRO A 395 -6.01 -14.34 -12.75
N ARG A 396 -5.51 -14.50 -11.51
CA ARG A 396 -5.84 -13.66 -10.34
C ARG A 396 -4.78 -13.84 -9.25
N PRO A 397 -4.60 -12.86 -8.35
CA PRO A 397 -3.64 -12.90 -7.24
C PRO A 397 -4.22 -13.64 -6.01
N ASP A 398 -4.84 -14.80 -6.20
CA ASP A 398 -5.35 -15.60 -5.09
C ASP A 398 -4.23 -16.32 -4.33
N LEU A 399 -4.58 -16.89 -3.18
CA LEU A 399 -3.62 -17.58 -2.31
C LEU A 399 -2.83 -18.69 -3.02
N ALA A 400 -3.46 -19.39 -3.97
CA ALA A 400 -2.80 -20.49 -4.72
C ALA A 400 -1.79 -19.91 -5.73
N ALA A 401 -2.17 -18.88 -6.47
CA ALA A 401 -1.32 -18.18 -7.42
C ALA A 401 -0.13 -17.50 -6.71
N LEU A 402 -0.38 -16.77 -5.62
CA LEU A 402 0.68 -16.10 -4.86
C LEU A 402 1.64 -17.08 -4.20
N LYS A 403 1.15 -18.24 -3.73
CA LYS A 403 2.02 -19.32 -3.24
C LYS A 403 2.93 -19.84 -4.35
N GLN A 404 2.39 -20.10 -5.54
CA GLN A 404 3.18 -20.57 -6.67
C GLN A 404 4.21 -19.51 -7.09
N LEU A 405 3.79 -18.24 -7.21
CA LEU A 405 4.65 -17.11 -7.53
C LEU A 405 5.78 -16.93 -6.51
N SER A 406 5.48 -17.03 -5.21
CA SER A 406 6.49 -16.97 -4.15
C SER A 406 7.56 -18.04 -4.27
N LEU A 407 7.19 -19.28 -4.64
CA LEU A 407 8.14 -20.36 -4.89
C LEU A 407 9.02 -20.05 -6.11
N GLU A 408 8.42 -19.61 -7.21
CA GLU A 408 9.14 -19.24 -8.43
C GLU A 408 10.13 -18.08 -8.18
N ILE A 409 9.71 -17.06 -7.41
CA ILE A 409 10.57 -15.96 -6.98
C ILE A 409 11.73 -16.50 -6.14
N HIS A 410 11.43 -17.32 -5.13
CA HIS A 410 12.44 -17.88 -4.23
C HIS A 410 13.50 -18.72 -4.96
N GLU A 411 13.09 -19.44 -6.01
CA GLU A 411 13.97 -20.28 -6.84
C GLU A 411 14.72 -19.51 -7.93
N SER A 412 14.37 -18.26 -8.19
CA SER A 412 14.97 -17.39 -9.20
C SER A 412 16.02 -16.45 -8.59
N SER A 413 16.35 -15.39 -9.32
CA SER A 413 17.28 -14.35 -8.88
C SER A 413 16.77 -12.97 -9.30
N PRO A 414 17.31 -11.87 -8.75
CA PRO A 414 16.91 -10.52 -9.15
C PRO A 414 17.29 -10.14 -10.59
N HIS A 415 17.99 -11.01 -11.30
CA HIS A 415 18.49 -10.76 -12.66
C HIS A 415 17.94 -11.76 -13.70
N SER A 416 16.94 -12.55 -13.37
CA SER A 416 16.41 -13.54 -14.31
C SER A 416 14.94 -13.88 -14.06
N GLY A 417 14.22 -14.08 -15.17
CA GLY A 417 12.88 -14.65 -15.19
C GLY A 417 11.86 -13.88 -14.35
N VAL A 418 11.08 -14.60 -13.53
CA VAL A 418 10.06 -14.01 -12.66
C VAL A 418 10.67 -13.18 -11.53
N GLY A 419 11.86 -13.53 -11.07
CA GLY A 419 12.57 -12.79 -10.04
C GLY A 419 13.00 -11.40 -10.49
N GLU A 420 13.48 -11.25 -11.73
CA GLU A 420 13.80 -9.94 -12.31
C GLU A 420 12.55 -9.06 -12.43
N LYS A 421 11.42 -9.64 -12.87
CA LYS A 421 10.15 -8.92 -12.93
C LYS A 421 9.73 -8.42 -11.55
N TRP A 422 9.71 -9.33 -10.57
CA TRP A 422 9.33 -8.97 -9.20
C TRP A 422 10.28 -7.92 -8.62
N ALA A 423 11.61 -8.05 -8.81
CA ALA A 423 12.59 -7.09 -8.34
C ALA A 423 12.36 -5.69 -8.91
N ASN A 424 11.95 -5.59 -10.17
CA ASN A 424 11.62 -4.32 -10.81
C ASN A 424 10.32 -3.73 -10.25
N TYR A 425 9.25 -4.51 -10.18
CA TYR A 425 7.95 -4.04 -9.68
C TYR A 425 7.99 -3.71 -8.19
N TYR A 426 8.77 -4.46 -7.39
CA TYR A 426 8.96 -4.24 -5.97
C TYR A 426 9.34 -2.79 -5.63
N THR A 427 10.09 -2.12 -6.48
CA THR A 427 10.52 -0.73 -6.32
C THR A 427 9.76 0.24 -7.23
N VAL A 428 8.69 -0.23 -7.86
CA VAL A 428 7.93 0.56 -8.83
C VAL A 428 8.84 1.08 -9.96
N GLY A 429 9.74 0.19 -10.44
CA GLY A 429 10.59 0.45 -11.60
C GLY A 429 11.77 1.40 -11.41
N THR A 430 12.23 1.66 -10.17
CA THR A 430 13.42 2.53 -9.98
C THR A 430 14.75 1.86 -10.26
N GLY A 431 14.77 0.54 -10.45
CA GLY A 431 16.01 -0.20 -10.72
C GLY A 431 16.53 -1.02 -9.52
N PRO A 432 17.78 -1.42 -9.50
CA PRO A 432 18.26 -2.52 -8.68
C PRO A 432 18.35 -2.16 -7.18
N PHE A 433 17.30 -2.45 -6.46
CA PHE A 433 17.27 -2.45 -4.99
C PHE A 433 17.51 -3.87 -4.45
N LEU A 434 16.92 -4.89 -5.09
CA LEU A 434 17.14 -6.28 -4.78
C LEU A 434 18.40 -6.77 -5.50
N THR A 435 19.33 -7.34 -4.74
CA THR A 435 20.63 -7.84 -5.22
C THR A 435 20.78 -9.31 -4.83
N PRO A 436 21.69 -10.09 -5.45
CA PRO A 436 21.94 -11.45 -5.02
C PRO A 436 22.25 -11.59 -3.52
N ASP A 437 22.92 -10.59 -2.93
CA ASP A 437 23.33 -10.62 -1.53
C ASP A 437 22.15 -10.43 -0.56
N ASN A 438 21.14 -9.64 -0.94
CA ASN A 438 19.96 -9.40 -0.11
C ASN A 438 18.72 -10.20 -0.52
N TRP A 439 18.75 -10.88 -1.68
CA TRP A 439 17.61 -11.59 -2.27
C TRP A 439 16.84 -12.46 -1.28
N MET A 440 17.57 -13.28 -0.53
CA MET A 440 16.94 -14.21 0.42
C MET A 440 16.27 -13.51 1.60
N ASN A 441 16.62 -12.27 1.91
CA ASN A 441 15.91 -11.51 2.95
C ASN A 441 14.48 -11.16 2.48
N TYR A 442 14.32 -10.83 1.22
CA TYR A 442 13.04 -10.38 0.69
C TYR A 442 12.16 -11.54 0.23
N SER A 443 12.72 -12.54 -0.46
CA SER A 443 11.96 -13.71 -0.89
C SER A 443 11.50 -14.59 0.27
N CYS A 444 12.33 -14.81 1.31
CA CYS A 444 11.89 -15.53 2.52
C CYS A 444 10.81 -14.75 3.29
N ALA A 445 10.86 -13.42 3.32
CA ALA A 445 9.86 -12.61 4.02
C ALA A 445 8.45 -12.72 3.41
N GLN A 446 8.31 -13.20 2.17
CA GLN A 446 6.99 -13.39 1.55
C GLN A 446 6.15 -14.46 2.26
N THR A 447 6.79 -15.46 2.87
CA THR A 447 6.09 -16.60 3.49
C THR A 447 6.39 -16.78 4.97
N GLU A 448 7.50 -16.22 5.45
CA GLU A 448 7.96 -16.43 6.82
C GLU A 448 7.62 -15.23 7.71
N ILE A 449 6.80 -15.44 8.72
CA ILE A 449 6.28 -14.38 9.59
C ILE A 449 6.94 -14.32 10.97
N THR A 450 7.79 -15.30 11.32
CA THR A 450 8.55 -15.32 12.58
C THR A 450 10.04 -15.31 12.31
N VAL A 451 10.80 -14.71 13.21
CA VAL A 451 12.28 -14.64 13.13
C VAL A 451 12.91 -16.03 13.00
N ALA A 452 12.40 -17.02 13.75
CA ALA A 452 12.93 -18.38 13.73
C ALA A 452 12.70 -19.08 12.38
N HIS A 453 11.53 -18.95 11.77
CA HIS A 453 11.21 -19.54 10.47
C HIS A 453 11.99 -18.84 9.35
N PHE A 454 12.05 -17.51 9.39
CA PHE A 454 12.83 -16.71 8.45
C PHE A 454 14.32 -17.09 8.46
N ALA A 455 14.92 -17.26 9.64
CA ALA A 455 16.31 -17.71 9.75
C ALA A 455 16.52 -19.10 9.13
N ARG A 456 15.57 -20.03 9.30
CA ARG A 456 15.63 -21.37 8.66
C ARG A 456 15.51 -21.28 7.14
N CYS A 457 14.61 -20.45 6.60
CA CYS A 457 14.47 -20.23 5.17
C CYS A 457 15.81 -19.77 4.56
N LYS A 458 16.45 -18.76 5.13
CA LYS A 458 17.76 -18.25 4.69
C LYS A 458 18.86 -19.30 4.74
N GLN A 459 18.92 -20.12 5.82
CA GLN A 459 19.91 -21.19 5.96
C GLN A 459 19.72 -22.32 4.93
N ALA A 460 18.47 -22.66 4.62
CA ALA A 460 18.17 -23.67 3.62
C ALA A 460 18.65 -23.26 2.22
N ALA A 461 18.47 -21.99 1.87
CA ALA A 461 18.91 -21.43 0.61
C ALA A 461 20.43 -21.25 0.48
N ALA A 462 21.14 -21.08 1.59
CA ALA A 462 22.61 -20.96 1.61
C ALA A 462 23.34 -22.29 1.38
N ARG A 463 22.62 -23.44 1.40
CA ARG A 463 23.21 -24.76 1.10
C ARG A 463 23.41 -24.93 -0.39
N PRO A 464 24.57 -25.40 -0.88
CA PRO A 464 24.73 -25.75 -2.28
C PRO A 464 23.64 -26.74 -2.68
N ARG A 465 22.92 -26.47 -3.76
CA ARG A 465 22.02 -27.46 -4.36
C ARG A 465 22.84 -28.65 -4.83
N PRO A 466 22.41 -29.89 -4.55
CA PRO A 466 23.16 -31.10 -4.92
C PRO A 466 23.34 -31.25 -6.42
#